data_fcb4826e23dc8f567208fd1093c016e6
#
_entry.id   fcb4826e23dc8f567208fd1093c016e6
#
_cell.length_a   1.000
_cell.length_b   1.000
_cell.length_c   1.000
_cell.angle_alpha   90.00
_cell.angle_beta   90.00
_cell.angle_gamma   90.00
#
_symmetry.space_group_name_H-M   'P 1'
#
loop_
_entity.id
_entity.type
_entity.pdbx_description
1 polymer ?
#
loop_
_entity_poly.entity_id
_entity_poly.type
_entity_poly.pdbx_seq_one_letter_code
_entity_poly.pdbx_strand_id
1 'polypeptide(L)'
;FNTIAGSGPNAAIVHYRAKKKSNRKINKKDIFLCDSGGQYRYGTTDVTRTICFSKPSPRIKNIFTRVLKGHIAVFNTDLNKITTGKDIDKRARFFLKKSNLDYGHGTGHGVGYFLNVHEGPQAISKYNTVKILPGMILSNEPGYYEKKKFGIRIENLVHVEKNKNKIFFKNLTLAPIDTDLINFKMLN
;
A
#
# COMPACT_ATOMS: atom_id res chain seq x y z
N PHE A 1 -14.35 2.83 6.80
CA PHE A 1 -14.80 2.14 5.56
C PHE A 1 -15.05 0.64 5.81
N ASN A 2 -15.77 0.00 4.87
CA ASN A 2 -16.02 -1.45 4.98
C ASN A 2 -14.76 -2.22 4.59
N THR A 3 -14.38 -3.21 5.40
CA THR A 3 -13.22 -4.06 5.14
C THR A 3 -13.26 -4.67 3.73
N ILE A 4 -12.17 -4.54 3.00
CA ILE A 4 -11.92 -5.21 1.72
C ILE A 4 -11.19 -6.51 2.02
N ALA A 5 -11.84 -7.65 1.79
CA ALA A 5 -11.28 -8.97 2.08
C ALA A 5 -11.43 -9.86 0.84
N GLY A 6 -10.36 -9.96 0.04
CA GLY A 6 -10.34 -10.65 -1.24
C GLY A 6 -9.40 -11.84 -1.26
N SER A 7 -9.91 -13.04 -1.62
CA SER A 7 -9.11 -14.25 -1.83
C SER A 7 -8.94 -14.53 -3.31
N GLY A 8 -7.70 -14.78 -3.75
CA GLY A 8 -7.37 -15.08 -5.14
C GLY A 8 -7.90 -14.05 -6.13
N PRO A 9 -8.74 -14.43 -7.11
CA PRO A 9 -9.28 -13.50 -8.12
C PRO A 9 -10.03 -12.29 -7.55
N ASN A 10 -10.67 -12.40 -6.38
CA ASN A 10 -11.37 -11.28 -5.75
C ASN A 10 -10.40 -10.20 -5.25
N ALA A 11 -9.18 -10.57 -4.86
CA ALA A 11 -8.13 -9.63 -4.49
C ALA A 11 -7.68 -8.74 -5.66
N ALA A 12 -7.95 -9.15 -6.91
CA ALA A 12 -7.65 -8.34 -8.10
C ALA A 12 -8.60 -7.14 -8.29
N ILE A 13 -9.65 -7.04 -7.49
CA ILE A 13 -10.59 -5.93 -7.48
C ILE A 13 -10.20 -4.99 -6.34
N VAL A 14 -9.68 -3.81 -6.66
CA VAL A 14 -9.07 -2.88 -5.68
C VAL A 14 -10.01 -2.56 -4.51
N HIS A 15 -11.29 -2.30 -4.79
CA HIS A 15 -12.33 -2.06 -3.79
C HIS A 15 -13.35 -3.19 -3.78
N TYR A 16 -12.87 -4.43 -3.61
CA TYR A 16 -13.74 -5.60 -3.58
C TYR A 16 -14.76 -5.52 -2.43
N ARG A 17 -16.01 -5.83 -2.75
CA ARG A 17 -17.08 -5.99 -1.75
C ARG A 17 -17.70 -7.36 -1.91
N ALA A 18 -17.64 -8.17 -0.86
CA ALA A 18 -18.26 -9.49 -0.84
C ALA A 18 -19.79 -9.37 -0.95
N LYS A 19 -20.37 -10.08 -1.93
CA LYS A 19 -21.82 -10.22 -2.13
C LYS A 19 -22.13 -11.71 -2.24
N LYS A 20 -23.39 -12.11 -1.98
CA LYS A 20 -23.82 -13.54 -2.08
C LYS A 20 -23.36 -14.22 -3.36
N LYS A 21 -23.41 -13.52 -4.51
CA LYS A 21 -23.03 -14.04 -5.84
C LYS A 21 -21.52 -13.99 -6.14
N SER A 22 -20.74 -13.15 -5.44
CA SER A 22 -19.29 -12.95 -5.70
C SER A 22 -18.42 -13.45 -4.55
N ASN A 23 -19.02 -13.85 -3.44
CA ASN A 23 -18.30 -14.38 -2.30
C ASN A 23 -17.68 -15.73 -2.65
N ARG A 24 -16.48 -15.97 -2.14
CA ARG A 24 -15.80 -17.26 -2.28
C ARG A 24 -15.13 -17.67 -0.98
N LYS A 25 -15.06 -18.95 -0.72
CA LYS A 25 -14.30 -19.50 0.40
C LYS A 25 -12.81 -19.21 0.23
N ILE A 26 -12.14 -18.86 1.32
CA ILE A 26 -10.69 -18.71 1.34
C ILE A 26 -10.06 -20.07 1.03
N ASN A 27 -9.18 -20.09 0.04
CA ASN A 27 -8.48 -21.31 -0.38
C ASN A 27 -7.01 -21.18 0.02
N LYS A 28 -6.44 -22.23 0.61
CA LYS A 28 -5.02 -22.26 1.02
C LYS A 28 -4.04 -22.01 -0.14
N LYS A 29 -4.43 -22.32 -1.38
CA LYS A 29 -3.61 -22.08 -2.59
C LYS A 29 -3.63 -20.63 -3.08
N ASP A 30 -4.62 -19.83 -2.64
CA ASP A 30 -4.75 -18.41 -2.99
C ASP A 30 -3.95 -17.54 -2.02
N ILE A 31 -3.50 -16.39 -2.49
CA ILE A 31 -3.14 -15.31 -1.59
C ILE A 31 -4.41 -14.53 -1.19
N PHE A 32 -4.37 -13.96 -0.01
CA PHE A 32 -5.48 -13.22 0.58
C PHE A 32 -5.05 -11.78 0.85
N LEU A 33 -5.82 -10.84 0.33
CA LEU A 33 -5.64 -9.42 0.56
C LEU A 33 -6.72 -8.94 1.54
N CYS A 34 -6.29 -8.34 2.64
CA CYS A 34 -7.17 -7.72 3.61
C CYS A 34 -6.75 -6.26 3.79
N ASP A 35 -7.70 -5.36 3.52
CA ASP A 35 -7.58 -3.93 3.72
C ASP A 35 -8.67 -3.52 4.70
N SER A 36 -8.25 -2.99 5.84
CA SER A 36 -9.13 -2.72 6.97
C SER A 36 -8.67 -1.50 7.74
N GLY A 37 -9.61 -0.70 8.15
CA GLY A 37 -9.37 0.47 8.98
C GLY A 37 -10.41 0.61 10.07
N GLY A 38 -10.01 1.24 11.16
CA GLY A 38 -10.88 1.60 12.28
C GLY A 38 -11.01 3.10 12.40
N GLN A 39 -12.19 3.54 12.83
CA GLN A 39 -12.45 4.93 13.14
C GLN A 39 -12.56 5.10 14.64
N TYR A 40 -11.78 6.00 15.18
CA TYR A 40 -11.69 6.28 16.60
C TYR A 40 -11.97 7.76 16.86
N ARG A 41 -12.25 8.11 18.11
CA ARG A 41 -12.52 9.50 18.51
C ARG A 41 -11.37 10.47 18.13
N TYR A 42 -10.14 9.98 18.11
CA TYR A 42 -8.95 10.81 17.93
C TYR A 42 -8.08 10.41 16.73
N GLY A 43 -8.61 9.60 15.82
CA GLY A 43 -7.88 9.21 14.62
C GLY A 43 -8.56 8.12 13.82
N THR A 44 -8.09 7.95 12.60
CA THR A 44 -8.53 6.91 11.68
C THR A 44 -7.32 6.03 11.34
N THR A 45 -7.51 4.71 11.31
CA THR A 45 -6.48 3.76 10.87
C THR A 45 -6.82 3.20 9.50
N ASP A 46 -5.77 2.85 8.75
CA ASP A 46 -5.87 2.23 7.44
C ASP A 46 -4.67 1.30 7.23
N VAL A 47 -4.92 0.04 6.90
CA VAL A 47 -3.86 -0.94 6.72
C VAL A 47 -4.26 -2.04 5.75
N THR A 48 -3.42 -2.30 4.77
CA THR A 48 -3.55 -3.48 3.90
C THR A 48 -2.42 -4.45 4.13
N ARG A 49 -2.78 -5.75 4.22
CA ARG A 49 -1.84 -6.88 4.16
C ARG A 49 -2.25 -7.87 3.10
N THR A 50 -1.26 -8.36 2.39
CA THR A 50 -1.39 -9.55 1.54
C THR A 50 -0.67 -10.68 2.24
N ILE A 51 -1.35 -11.82 2.42
CA ILE A 51 -0.84 -13.00 3.12
C ILE A 51 -1.01 -14.27 2.28
N CYS A 52 -0.21 -15.29 2.54
CA CYS A 52 -0.36 -16.61 1.96
C CYS A 52 -0.57 -17.68 3.05
N PHE A 53 -1.31 -18.75 2.70
CA PHE A 53 -1.59 -19.86 3.61
C PHE A 53 -0.82 -21.13 3.21
N SER A 54 -0.07 -21.07 2.11
CA SER A 54 0.80 -22.12 1.60
C SER A 54 1.92 -21.50 0.79
N LYS A 55 2.90 -22.31 0.36
CA LYS A 55 4.05 -21.84 -0.43
C LYS A 55 3.59 -21.09 -1.70
N PRO A 56 3.87 -19.79 -1.80
CA PRO A 56 3.46 -19.00 -2.96
C PRO A 56 4.31 -19.32 -4.18
N SER A 57 3.74 -19.09 -5.38
CA SER A 57 4.50 -19.29 -6.62
C SER A 57 5.66 -18.29 -6.76
N PRO A 58 6.73 -18.64 -7.52
CA PRO A 58 7.85 -17.71 -7.78
C PRO A 58 7.39 -16.38 -8.37
N ARG A 59 6.34 -16.39 -9.22
CA ARG A 59 5.76 -15.19 -9.82
C ARG A 59 5.15 -14.27 -8.73
N ILE A 60 4.37 -14.82 -7.82
CA ILE A 60 3.76 -14.07 -6.72
C ILE A 60 4.85 -13.47 -5.84
N LYS A 61 5.87 -14.25 -5.44
CA LYS A 61 7.01 -13.75 -4.66
C LYS A 61 7.75 -12.60 -5.37
N ASN A 62 7.98 -12.73 -6.67
CA ASN A 62 8.65 -11.70 -7.45
C ASN A 62 7.85 -10.39 -7.44
N ILE A 63 6.56 -10.46 -7.73
CA ILE A 63 5.68 -9.28 -7.79
C ILE A 63 5.51 -8.66 -6.40
N PHE A 64 5.24 -9.47 -5.37
CA PHE A 64 5.13 -8.99 -3.98
C PHE A 64 6.40 -8.23 -3.56
N THR A 65 7.58 -8.78 -3.87
CA THR A 65 8.85 -8.13 -3.52
C THR A 65 9.04 -6.81 -4.27
N ARG A 66 8.57 -6.68 -5.51
CA ARG A 66 8.59 -5.39 -6.23
C ARG A 66 7.67 -4.36 -5.60
N VAL A 67 6.48 -4.77 -5.18
CA VAL A 67 5.54 -3.90 -4.43
C VAL A 67 6.18 -3.48 -3.11
N LEU A 68 6.78 -4.40 -2.37
CA LEU A 68 7.48 -4.11 -1.12
C LEU A 68 8.66 -3.15 -1.31
N LYS A 69 9.47 -3.33 -2.37
CA LYS A 69 10.56 -2.38 -2.71
C LYS A 69 10.00 -0.98 -3.00
N GLY A 70 8.87 -0.88 -3.67
CA GLY A 70 8.16 0.39 -3.88
C GLY A 70 7.70 1.01 -2.58
N HIS A 71 7.10 0.22 -1.69
CA HIS A 71 6.66 0.64 -0.36
C HIS A 71 7.85 1.17 0.48
N ILE A 72 8.96 0.45 0.50
CA ILE A 72 10.20 0.87 1.19
C ILE A 72 10.77 2.14 0.56
N ALA A 73 10.76 2.27 -0.76
CA ALA A 73 11.28 3.45 -1.45
C ALA A 73 10.48 4.73 -1.14
N VAL A 74 9.17 4.61 -0.94
CA VAL A 74 8.33 5.71 -0.42
C VAL A 74 8.77 6.09 0.98
N PHE A 75 8.81 5.11 1.89
CA PHE A 75 9.17 5.34 3.29
C PHE A 75 10.56 5.99 3.44
N ASN A 76 11.54 5.55 2.64
CA ASN A 76 12.91 6.07 2.64
C ASN A 76 13.11 7.33 1.77
N THR A 77 12.03 8.06 1.47
CA THR A 77 12.16 9.30 0.71
C THR A 77 12.75 10.41 1.57
N ASP A 78 13.81 11.06 1.08
CA ASP A 78 14.33 12.30 1.65
C ASP A 78 13.41 13.45 1.27
N LEU A 79 12.53 13.84 2.20
CA LEU A 79 11.53 14.88 1.98
C LEU A 79 12.13 16.30 1.94
N ASN A 80 13.40 16.48 2.24
CA ASN A 80 14.10 17.72 1.99
C ASN A 80 14.38 17.94 0.50
N LYS A 81 14.54 16.85 -0.27
CA LYS A 81 14.85 16.88 -1.70
C LYS A 81 13.64 16.61 -2.58
N ILE A 82 12.80 15.66 -2.17
CA ILE A 82 11.61 15.20 -2.92
C ILE A 82 10.38 15.62 -2.11
N THR A 83 9.72 16.67 -2.55
CA THR A 83 8.71 17.35 -1.74
C THR A 83 7.28 17.17 -2.23
N THR A 84 7.03 16.55 -3.40
CA THR A 84 5.69 16.40 -3.95
C THR A 84 5.23 14.95 -4.00
N GLY A 85 3.92 14.74 -3.83
CA GLY A 85 3.33 13.41 -3.95
C GLY A 85 3.58 12.76 -5.31
N LYS A 86 3.63 13.55 -6.39
CA LYS A 86 3.96 13.08 -7.75
C LYS A 86 5.35 12.45 -7.85
N ASP A 87 6.35 13.05 -7.20
CA ASP A 87 7.71 12.55 -7.28
C ASP A 87 7.92 11.33 -6.39
N ILE A 88 7.21 11.28 -5.27
CA ILE A 88 7.18 10.10 -4.39
C ILE A 88 6.49 8.92 -5.10
N ASP A 89 5.38 9.14 -5.81
CA ASP A 89 4.68 8.12 -6.59
C ASP A 89 5.58 7.46 -7.65
N LYS A 90 6.45 8.23 -8.30
CA LYS A 90 7.45 7.68 -9.24
C LYS A 90 8.38 6.66 -8.58
N ARG A 91 8.79 6.92 -7.34
CA ARG A 91 9.66 6.01 -6.56
C ARG A 91 8.96 4.70 -6.25
N ALA A 92 7.68 4.77 -5.83
CA ALA A 92 6.87 3.58 -5.57
C ALA A 92 6.74 2.67 -6.80
N ARG A 93 6.45 3.26 -7.96
CA ARG A 93 6.19 2.52 -9.21
C ARG A 93 7.46 2.00 -9.89
N PHE A 94 8.61 2.53 -9.55
CA PHE A 94 9.87 2.24 -10.24
C PHE A 94 10.16 0.75 -10.40
N PHE A 95 10.01 -0.03 -9.33
CA PHE A 95 10.33 -1.47 -9.34
C PHE A 95 9.35 -2.31 -10.12
N LEU A 96 8.09 -1.93 -10.19
CA LEU A 96 7.08 -2.57 -11.04
C LEU A 96 7.31 -2.20 -12.52
N LYS A 97 7.51 -0.93 -12.82
CA LYS A 97 7.73 -0.43 -14.18
C LYS A 97 8.95 -1.04 -14.87
N LYS A 98 10.02 -1.35 -14.12
CA LYS A 98 11.17 -2.13 -14.65
C LYS A 98 10.79 -3.50 -15.22
N SER A 99 9.59 -4.00 -14.96
CA SER A 99 9.07 -5.27 -15.45
C SER A 99 7.77 -5.09 -16.26
N ASN A 100 7.53 -3.87 -16.80
CA ASN A 100 6.32 -3.50 -17.52
C ASN A 100 5.03 -3.76 -16.74
N LEU A 101 5.10 -3.62 -15.39
CA LEU A 101 3.97 -3.74 -14.48
C LEU A 101 3.64 -2.36 -13.89
N ASP A 102 2.38 -2.13 -13.57
CA ASP A 102 1.91 -0.91 -12.90
C ASP A 102 0.58 -1.19 -12.19
N TYR A 103 0.04 -0.22 -11.45
CA TYR A 103 -1.27 -0.25 -10.83
C TYR A 103 -2.06 1.02 -11.14
N GLY A 104 -3.39 0.93 -11.08
CA GLY A 104 -4.30 1.98 -11.54
C GLY A 104 -4.67 3.05 -10.52
N HIS A 105 -4.39 2.83 -9.22
CA HIS A 105 -4.75 3.77 -8.14
C HIS A 105 -3.57 4.66 -7.72
N GLY A 106 -3.81 5.64 -6.86
CA GLY A 106 -2.75 6.43 -6.22
C GLY A 106 -1.91 5.56 -5.28
N THR A 107 -0.65 5.93 -5.10
CA THR A 107 0.25 5.24 -4.14
C THR A 107 -0.11 5.55 -2.70
N GLY A 108 -0.85 6.62 -2.46
CA GLY A 108 -1.31 6.99 -1.13
C GLY A 108 -2.18 8.24 -1.15
N HIS A 109 -2.89 8.43 -0.07
CA HIS A 109 -3.79 9.56 0.17
C HIS A 109 -3.52 10.18 1.53
N GLY A 110 -3.97 11.40 1.74
CA GLY A 110 -4.04 11.98 3.07
C GLY A 110 -5.09 11.27 3.92
N VAL A 111 -4.90 11.24 5.22
CA VAL A 111 -5.79 10.58 6.17
C VAL A 111 -6.40 11.61 7.11
N GLY A 112 -7.73 11.65 7.16
CA GLY A 112 -8.49 12.47 8.08
C GLY A 112 -8.42 11.96 9.52
N TYR A 113 -8.47 12.87 10.46
CA TYR A 113 -8.34 12.47 11.85
C TYR A 113 -9.63 11.92 12.46
N PHE A 114 -10.80 12.22 11.89
CA PHE A 114 -12.07 11.82 12.50
C PHE A 114 -13.02 11.07 11.57
N LEU A 115 -13.41 11.60 10.43
CA LEU A 115 -14.46 10.99 9.59
C LEU A 115 -13.91 10.37 8.30
N ASN A 116 -12.98 11.01 7.64
CA ASN A 116 -12.58 10.62 6.30
C ASN A 116 -11.24 9.89 6.32
N VAL A 117 -11.24 8.63 5.93
CA VAL A 117 -10.00 7.90 5.68
C VAL A 117 -9.23 8.54 4.53
N HIS A 118 -9.91 9.02 3.49
CA HIS A 118 -9.34 9.82 2.41
C HIS A 118 -9.59 11.30 2.64
N GLU A 119 -8.56 12.04 2.99
CA GLU A 119 -8.64 13.50 3.19
C GLU A 119 -7.40 14.20 2.63
N GLY A 120 -7.66 15.13 1.69
CA GLY A 120 -6.62 15.96 1.07
C GLY A 120 -6.25 17.20 1.89
N PRO A 121 -5.42 18.09 1.32
CA PRO A 121 -5.02 18.15 -0.10
C PRO A 121 -3.85 17.26 -0.51
N GLN A 122 -3.09 16.72 0.46
CA GLN A 122 -1.95 15.86 0.18
C GLN A 122 -2.37 14.48 -0.34
N ALA A 123 -1.60 13.94 -1.26
CA ALA A 123 -1.69 12.56 -1.73
C ALA A 123 -0.38 12.14 -2.41
N ILE A 124 -0.10 10.85 -2.46
CA ILE A 124 1.01 10.29 -3.24
C ILE A 124 0.40 9.71 -4.52
N SER A 125 0.44 10.48 -5.61
CA SER A 125 -0.16 10.07 -6.89
C SER A 125 0.49 10.75 -8.09
N LYS A 126 0.28 10.22 -9.28
CA LYS A 126 0.84 10.73 -10.55
C LYS A 126 0.59 12.23 -10.80
N TYR A 127 -0.47 12.77 -10.24
CA TYR A 127 -0.93 14.12 -10.55
C TYR A 127 -0.83 15.11 -9.37
N ASN A 128 -0.59 14.62 -8.17
CA ASN A 128 -0.57 15.46 -6.98
C ASN A 128 0.75 16.22 -6.85
N THR A 129 0.68 17.55 -6.97
CA THR A 129 1.82 18.46 -6.86
C THR A 129 1.88 19.20 -5.51
N VAL A 130 0.96 18.88 -4.59
CA VAL A 130 0.96 19.44 -3.24
C VAL A 130 2.24 19.02 -2.53
N LYS A 131 2.88 19.97 -1.88
CA LYS A 131 4.07 19.69 -1.05
C LYS A 131 3.69 18.90 0.18
N ILE A 132 4.47 17.89 0.47
CA ILE A 132 4.35 17.09 1.68
C ILE A 132 5.08 17.84 2.80
N LEU A 133 4.35 18.18 3.85
CA LEU A 133 4.82 19.01 4.95
C LEU A 133 4.80 18.26 6.29
N PRO A 134 5.65 18.63 7.25
CA PRO A 134 5.60 18.10 8.61
C PRO A 134 4.20 18.20 9.23
N GLY A 135 3.79 17.18 9.96
CA GLY A 135 2.45 17.05 10.55
C GLY A 135 1.44 16.33 9.68
N MET A 136 1.70 16.16 8.38
CA MET A 136 0.79 15.42 7.49
C MET A 136 0.83 13.93 7.78
N ILE A 137 -0.33 13.26 7.67
CA ILE A 137 -0.47 11.81 7.68
C ILE A 137 -0.92 11.37 6.30
N LEU A 138 -0.28 10.31 5.78
CA LEU A 138 -0.59 9.73 4.48
C LEU A 138 -0.59 8.21 4.56
N SER A 139 -1.34 7.56 3.66
CA SER A 139 -1.13 6.16 3.35
C SER A 139 0.08 5.99 2.43
N ASN A 140 0.71 4.82 2.50
CA ASN A 140 1.75 4.34 1.60
C ASN A 140 1.36 2.93 1.18
N GLU A 141 0.70 2.80 0.03
CA GLU A 141 -0.09 1.62 -0.37
C GLU A 141 0.14 1.16 -1.82
N PRO A 142 1.37 1.02 -2.30
CA PRO A 142 1.59 0.47 -3.63
C PRO A 142 0.99 -0.94 -3.76
N GLY A 143 0.56 -1.30 -4.97
CA GLY A 143 -0.05 -2.58 -5.21
C GLY A 143 0.22 -3.11 -6.62
N TYR A 144 -0.33 -4.30 -6.92
CA TYR A 144 -0.41 -4.89 -8.24
C TYR A 144 -1.62 -5.82 -8.33
N TYR A 145 -2.35 -5.78 -9.43
CA TYR A 145 -3.61 -6.51 -9.60
C TYR A 145 -3.64 -7.22 -10.94
N GLU A 146 -3.63 -8.55 -10.92
CA GLU A 146 -3.75 -9.38 -12.11
C GLU A 146 -5.18 -9.88 -12.24
N LYS A 147 -5.92 -9.28 -13.18
CA LYS A 147 -7.36 -9.55 -13.40
C LYS A 147 -7.64 -11.06 -13.43
N LYS A 148 -8.67 -11.49 -12.68
CA LYS A 148 -9.11 -12.88 -12.53
C LYS A 148 -8.10 -13.83 -11.87
N LYS A 149 -6.98 -13.32 -11.31
CA LYS A 149 -5.95 -14.16 -10.70
C LYS A 149 -5.69 -13.78 -9.24
N PHE A 150 -5.11 -12.60 -8.99
CA PHE A 150 -4.77 -12.16 -7.63
C PHE A 150 -4.54 -10.65 -7.56
N GLY A 151 -4.57 -10.11 -6.35
CA GLY A 151 -4.12 -8.74 -6.04
C GLY A 151 -3.14 -8.74 -4.88
N ILE A 152 -2.23 -7.79 -4.92
CA ILE A 152 -1.23 -7.51 -3.88
C ILE A 152 -1.33 -6.02 -3.55
N ARG A 153 -1.45 -5.69 -2.26
CA ARG A 153 -1.27 -4.33 -1.72
C ARG A 153 -0.55 -4.46 -0.38
N ILE A 154 0.39 -3.57 -0.15
CA ILE A 154 1.10 -3.43 1.13
C ILE A 154 0.91 -1.99 1.55
N GLU A 155 0.25 -1.78 2.69
CA GLU A 155 -0.11 -0.45 3.15
C GLU A 155 0.26 -0.23 4.60
N ASN A 156 0.88 0.91 4.84
CA ASN A 156 1.06 1.50 6.16
C ASN A 156 0.60 2.95 6.14
N LEU A 157 0.17 3.46 7.28
CA LEU A 157 0.11 4.89 7.51
C LEU A 157 1.47 5.41 7.93
N VAL A 158 1.81 6.57 7.41
CA VAL A 158 3.05 7.29 7.72
C VAL A 158 2.74 8.72 8.16
N HIS A 159 3.49 9.21 9.14
CA HIS A 159 3.46 10.58 9.61
C HIS A 159 4.71 11.32 9.13
N VAL A 160 4.57 12.55 8.69
CA VAL A 160 5.70 13.39 8.29
C VAL A 160 6.25 14.10 9.51
N GLU A 161 7.45 13.74 9.90
CA GLU A 161 8.16 14.36 11.01
C GLU A 161 9.30 15.28 10.53
N LYS A 162 9.59 16.30 11.33
CA LYS A 162 10.77 17.15 11.21
C LYS A 162 11.61 17.04 12.47
N ASN A 163 12.85 16.63 12.31
CA ASN A 163 13.84 16.64 13.40
C ASN A 163 15.06 17.47 12.94
N LYS A 164 15.29 18.59 13.61
CA LYS A 164 16.29 19.60 13.18
C LYS A 164 16.07 19.99 11.71
N ASN A 165 17.01 19.67 10.84
CA ASN A 165 16.98 19.99 9.41
C ASN A 165 16.50 18.81 8.53
N LYS A 166 16.08 17.69 9.11
CA LYS A 166 15.67 16.50 8.38
C LYS A 166 14.14 16.33 8.43
N ILE A 167 13.51 16.23 7.26
CA ILE A 167 12.09 15.89 7.11
C ILE A 167 12.02 14.48 6.55
N PHE A 168 11.22 13.61 7.18
CA PHE A 168 11.15 12.18 6.86
C PHE A 168 9.79 11.59 7.24
N PHE A 169 9.50 10.42 6.68
CA PHE A 169 8.35 9.61 7.09
C PHE A 169 8.66 8.80 8.34
N LYS A 170 7.76 8.83 9.30
CA LYS A 170 7.71 7.91 10.44
C LYS A 170 6.55 6.95 10.27
N ASN A 171 6.81 5.67 10.46
CA ASN A 171 5.79 4.64 10.35
C ASN A 171 4.84 4.65 11.55
N LEU A 172 3.54 4.58 11.31
CA LEU A 172 2.49 4.47 12.34
C LEU A 172 1.94 3.04 12.44
N THR A 173 1.99 2.28 11.36
CA THR A 173 1.43 0.92 11.31
C THR A 173 2.45 -0.10 11.78
N LEU A 174 2.07 -0.93 12.77
CA LEU A 174 2.93 -1.96 13.36
C LEU A 174 2.57 -3.39 12.89
N ALA A 175 1.55 -3.55 12.05
CA ALA A 175 1.15 -4.85 11.53
C ALA A 175 2.31 -5.52 10.75
N PRO A 176 2.61 -6.80 10.98
CA PRO A 176 3.71 -7.49 10.31
C PRO A 176 3.41 -7.69 8.81
N ILE A 177 4.48 -7.80 8.03
CA ILE A 177 4.44 -8.19 6.61
C ILE A 177 4.73 -9.68 6.53
N ASP A 178 3.98 -10.40 5.68
CA ASP A 178 4.19 -11.84 5.45
C ASP A 178 5.51 -12.10 4.73
N THR A 179 6.48 -12.65 5.45
CA THR A 179 7.84 -12.91 4.93
C THR A 179 7.90 -14.07 3.95
N ASP A 180 6.93 -14.99 3.96
CA ASP A 180 6.86 -16.08 3.00
C ASP A 180 6.61 -15.61 1.57
N LEU A 181 6.00 -14.43 1.42
CA LEU A 181 5.80 -13.76 0.13
C LEU A 181 7.07 -13.03 -0.38
N ILE A 182 8.14 -12.93 0.40
CA ILE A 182 9.34 -12.19 0.02
C ILE A 182 10.33 -13.10 -0.72
N ASN A 183 10.84 -12.59 -1.83
CA ASN A 183 12.06 -13.10 -2.45
C ASN A 183 13.27 -12.30 -1.95
N PHE A 184 13.91 -12.77 -0.89
CA PHE A 184 15.01 -12.06 -0.24
C PHE A 184 16.20 -11.76 -1.17
N LYS A 185 16.43 -12.60 -2.19
CA LYS A 185 17.49 -12.35 -3.20
C LYS A 185 17.25 -11.07 -4.02
N MET A 186 16.04 -10.55 -4.02
CA MET A 186 15.68 -9.32 -4.74
C MET A 186 15.70 -8.06 -3.86
N LEU A 187 15.94 -8.16 -2.55
CA LEU A 187 15.98 -7.01 -1.64
C LEU A 187 17.33 -6.28 -1.68
N ASN A 188 18.36 -6.96 -2.11
CA ASN A 188 19.72 -6.41 -2.29
C ASN A 188 19.80 -5.50 -3.52
#